data_86a6f82d4440d5a0db1d576ce3d114d6
#
_entry.id   86a6f82d4440d5a0db1d576ce3d114d6
#
_cell.length_a   1.000
_cell.length_b   1.000
_cell.length_c   1.000
_cell.angle_alpha   90.00
_cell.angle_beta   90.00
_cell.angle_gamma   90.00
#
_symmetry.space_group_name_H-M   'P 1'
#
loop_
_entity.id
_entity.type
_entity.pdbx_description
1 polymer ?
#
loop_
_entity_poly.entity_id
_entity_poly.type
_entity_poly.pdbx_seq_one_letter_code
_entity_poly.pdbx_strand_id
1 'polypeptide(L)'
;MMSDSVAFDPEVNEKYVDEAKSAADEYAADGLTELELCAQYCRSCTVSVQRHFHVRSLGEVCTRAMRIGEETFPLDLVEELAQDDDGDVRQLVAEQLGVLAEALRESRTRQEDEVYTGLLCVAFLLVEDDVDGVVSAAEDAVASVAGLLEGHGARELLLTQIANLATCEEEEIRVSGAKILGSLAAVLGPEESASKLAPLLVTLAGDEQFQIREATTRAVAAVGAAARNEDAEATLEPAFRALARDDVWSVRRAVAETLTSMSACLSSAAFEALVTDLFEPLANDVSYQVRAAMLEHLGPLISALGGERASASLVDHFASAARAESGRSSGASGGGLQLACAFNLPGVALAIGRARWHEIREAHATLADSVQWRVRRTVACSLHEVAKILGGDAARADLSPIFEEALKDTDEVRFGAVSNLAAFAREVPADARARHLRSIAGIGEP
;
A
#
# COMPACT_ATOMS: atom_id res chain seq x y z
N MET A 1 11.20 -17.48 -14.75
CA MET A 1 10.80 -17.12 -16.12
C MET A 1 10.61 -15.62 -16.10
N MET A 2 11.30 -14.89 -16.94
CA MET A 2 11.24 -13.44 -16.99
C MET A 2 9.90 -13.05 -17.65
N SER A 3 9.08 -12.28 -16.97
CA SER A 3 7.93 -11.63 -17.59
C SER A 3 8.47 -10.49 -18.43
N ASP A 4 8.30 -10.58 -19.73
CA ASP A 4 8.51 -9.47 -20.64
C ASP A 4 7.44 -8.40 -20.36
N SER A 5 7.76 -7.48 -19.46
CA SER A 5 7.05 -6.19 -19.42
C SER A 5 7.40 -5.49 -20.74
N VAL A 6 6.44 -5.41 -21.64
CA VAL A 6 6.56 -4.59 -22.84
C VAL A 6 6.82 -3.16 -22.39
N ALA A 7 8.06 -2.72 -22.58
CA ALA A 7 8.46 -1.36 -22.25
C ALA A 7 7.58 -0.39 -23.07
N PHE A 8 6.96 0.54 -22.39
CA PHE A 8 6.16 1.61 -22.98
C PHE A 8 7.09 2.44 -23.89
N ASP A 9 6.91 2.33 -25.21
CA ASP A 9 7.65 3.09 -26.19
C ASP A 9 6.88 4.38 -26.55
N PRO A 10 7.36 5.57 -26.14
CA PRO A 10 6.69 6.85 -26.38
C PRO A 10 6.51 7.17 -27.88
N GLU A 11 7.45 6.77 -28.75
CA GLU A 11 7.35 7.03 -30.19
C GLU A 11 6.27 6.20 -30.89
N VAL A 12 6.03 4.98 -30.38
CA VAL A 12 4.93 4.13 -30.86
C VAL A 12 3.60 4.76 -30.48
N ASN A 13 3.51 5.34 -29.28
CA ASN A 13 2.27 5.94 -28.78
C ASN A 13 1.90 7.24 -29.57
N GLU A 14 2.87 8.09 -29.91
CA GLU A 14 2.62 9.31 -30.73
C GLU A 14 2.10 8.95 -32.13
N LYS A 15 2.65 7.94 -32.76
CA LYS A 15 2.20 7.50 -34.09
C LYS A 15 0.76 6.99 -34.07
N TYR A 16 0.38 6.22 -33.05
CA TYR A 16 -1.01 5.73 -32.91
C TYR A 16 -2.01 6.83 -32.53
N VAL A 17 -1.59 7.83 -31.77
CA VAL A 17 -2.41 9.01 -31.46
C VAL A 17 -2.68 9.83 -32.72
N ASP A 18 -1.70 9.98 -33.59
CA ASP A 18 -1.86 10.72 -34.86
C ASP A 18 -2.70 9.92 -35.90
N GLU A 19 -2.57 8.58 -35.94
CA GLU A 19 -3.42 7.71 -36.77
C GLU A 19 -4.86 7.71 -36.24
N ALA A 20 -5.08 7.70 -34.93
CA ALA A 20 -6.40 7.79 -34.32
C ALA A 20 -7.07 9.16 -34.59
N LYS A 21 -6.30 10.27 -34.54
CA LYS A 21 -6.80 11.60 -34.91
C LYS A 21 -7.14 11.69 -36.40
N SER A 22 -6.30 11.12 -37.27
CA SER A 22 -6.57 11.09 -38.70
C SER A 22 -7.84 10.27 -39.04
N ALA A 23 -8.05 9.16 -38.34
CA ALA A 23 -9.28 8.38 -38.47
C ALA A 23 -10.50 9.13 -37.95
N ALA A 24 -10.38 9.82 -36.79
CA ALA A 24 -11.47 10.65 -36.26
C ALA A 24 -11.89 11.77 -37.23
N ASP A 25 -10.93 12.39 -37.93
CA ASP A 25 -11.22 13.40 -38.94
C ASP A 25 -11.92 12.80 -40.20
N GLU A 26 -11.60 11.56 -40.56
CA GLU A 26 -12.22 10.86 -41.68
C GLU A 26 -13.67 10.44 -41.37
N TYR A 27 -13.96 10.05 -40.13
CA TYR A 27 -15.32 9.65 -39.67
C TYR A 27 -16.20 10.83 -39.23
N ALA A 28 -15.65 11.99 -38.92
CA ALA A 28 -16.44 13.21 -38.76
C ALA A 28 -17.25 13.55 -40.03
N ALA A 29 -16.88 12.97 -41.17
CA ALA A 29 -17.63 13.02 -42.40
C ALA A 29 -18.95 12.19 -42.37
N ASP A 30 -19.07 11.18 -41.47
CA ASP A 30 -20.23 10.28 -41.38
C ASP A 30 -21.28 10.76 -40.36
N GLY A 31 -21.04 11.88 -39.66
CA GLY A 31 -22.02 12.50 -38.76
C GLY A 31 -22.16 11.77 -37.40
N LEU A 32 -21.19 10.89 -37.05
CA LEU A 32 -21.11 10.23 -35.75
C LEU A 32 -20.52 11.15 -34.68
N THR A 33 -21.00 11.02 -33.44
CA THR A 33 -20.41 11.69 -32.31
C THR A 33 -19.08 11.01 -31.88
N GLU A 34 -18.28 11.68 -31.06
CA GLU A 34 -17.04 11.10 -30.52
C GLU A 34 -17.30 9.82 -29.73
N LEU A 35 -18.41 9.78 -28.97
CA LEU A 35 -18.80 8.61 -28.18
C LEU A 35 -19.26 7.45 -29.07
N GLU A 36 -20.08 7.72 -30.08
CA GLU A 36 -20.53 6.70 -31.04
C GLU A 36 -19.35 6.10 -31.80
N LEU A 37 -18.38 6.93 -32.20
CA LEU A 37 -17.19 6.51 -32.88
C LEU A 37 -16.30 5.62 -31.95
N CYS A 38 -16.08 6.06 -30.69
CA CYS A 38 -15.36 5.28 -29.68
C CYS A 38 -16.06 3.92 -29.46
N ALA A 39 -17.37 3.90 -29.31
CA ALA A 39 -18.16 2.69 -29.13
C ALA A 39 -18.03 1.73 -30.34
N GLN A 40 -18.02 2.26 -31.55
CA GLN A 40 -17.84 1.46 -32.78
C GLN A 40 -16.43 0.80 -32.77
N TYR A 41 -15.37 1.53 -32.43
CA TYR A 41 -14.02 0.97 -32.36
C TYR A 41 -13.88 -0.07 -31.24
N CYS A 42 -14.47 0.17 -30.08
CA CYS A 42 -14.50 -0.81 -28.99
C CYS A 42 -15.10 -2.15 -29.42
N ARG A 43 -16.15 -2.12 -30.26
CA ARG A 43 -16.84 -3.33 -30.74
C ARG A 43 -16.21 -4.00 -31.94
N SER A 44 -15.77 -3.24 -32.92
CA SER A 44 -15.47 -3.76 -34.26
C SER A 44 -14.01 -3.66 -34.70
N CYS A 45 -13.14 -3.04 -33.89
CA CYS A 45 -11.72 -2.92 -34.26
C CYS A 45 -11.03 -4.27 -34.21
N THR A 46 -10.50 -4.71 -35.37
CA THR A 46 -9.79 -6.00 -35.50
C THR A 46 -8.33 -5.93 -35.04
N VAL A 47 -7.80 -4.72 -34.85
CA VAL A 47 -6.45 -4.46 -34.35
C VAL A 47 -6.49 -4.32 -32.83
N SER A 48 -6.01 -5.33 -32.11
CA SER A 48 -6.07 -5.39 -30.66
C SER A 48 -5.56 -4.11 -29.97
N VAL A 49 -4.40 -3.58 -30.36
CA VAL A 49 -3.82 -2.36 -29.79
C VAL A 49 -4.73 -1.13 -29.95
N GLN A 50 -5.36 -0.98 -31.11
CA GLN A 50 -6.32 0.12 -31.34
C GLN A 50 -7.58 -0.06 -30.51
N ARG A 51 -8.10 -1.30 -30.42
CA ARG A 51 -9.26 -1.62 -29.60
C ARG A 51 -8.99 -1.30 -28.13
N HIS A 52 -7.86 -1.74 -27.58
CA HIS A 52 -7.43 -1.44 -26.21
C HIS A 52 -7.30 0.08 -25.99
N PHE A 53 -6.80 0.83 -26.95
CA PHE A 53 -6.72 2.29 -26.86
C PHE A 53 -8.12 2.92 -26.71
N HIS A 54 -9.10 2.50 -27.50
CA HIS A 54 -10.46 3.04 -27.41
C HIS A 54 -11.17 2.63 -26.13
N VAL A 55 -11.00 1.39 -25.66
CA VAL A 55 -11.56 0.96 -24.36
C VAL A 55 -10.94 1.77 -23.23
N ARG A 56 -9.61 2.00 -23.24
CA ARG A 56 -8.94 2.82 -22.24
C ARG A 56 -9.39 4.29 -22.25
N SER A 57 -9.74 4.83 -23.39
CA SER A 57 -10.21 6.21 -23.52
C SER A 57 -11.72 6.39 -23.29
N LEU A 58 -12.47 5.31 -23.14
CA LEU A 58 -13.93 5.33 -23.04
C LEU A 58 -14.43 6.24 -21.90
N GLY A 59 -13.81 6.19 -20.73
CA GLY A 59 -14.19 7.01 -19.58
C GLY A 59 -14.05 8.51 -19.84
N GLU A 60 -12.95 8.93 -20.47
CA GLU A 60 -12.72 10.34 -20.83
C GLU A 60 -13.67 10.81 -21.93
N VAL A 61 -13.89 9.98 -22.95
CA VAL A 61 -14.83 10.28 -24.05
C VAL A 61 -16.25 10.42 -23.49
N CYS A 62 -16.65 9.49 -22.62
CA CYS A 62 -17.94 9.53 -21.94
C CYS A 62 -18.10 10.79 -21.08
N THR A 63 -17.05 11.17 -20.32
CA THR A 63 -17.07 12.41 -19.52
C THR A 63 -17.31 13.64 -20.38
N ARG A 64 -16.65 13.73 -21.55
CA ARG A 64 -16.89 14.85 -22.49
C ARG A 64 -18.30 14.86 -23.06
N ALA A 65 -18.82 13.69 -23.45
CA ALA A 65 -20.17 13.54 -24.00
C ALA A 65 -21.24 13.91 -22.96
N MET A 66 -21.11 13.44 -21.72
CA MET A 66 -22.05 13.75 -20.63
C MET A 66 -22.08 15.24 -20.26
N ARG A 67 -20.96 15.94 -20.35
CA ARG A 67 -20.90 17.41 -20.14
C ARG A 67 -21.67 18.19 -21.21
N ILE A 68 -21.65 17.72 -22.44
CA ILE A 68 -22.41 18.34 -23.54
C ILE A 68 -23.92 18.10 -23.35
N GLY A 69 -24.31 16.93 -22.79
CA GLY A 69 -25.66 16.61 -22.38
C GLY A 69 -26.58 16.23 -23.57
N GLU A 70 -26.00 15.83 -24.69
CA GLU A 70 -26.74 15.42 -25.91
C GLU A 70 -26.80 13.90 -26.08
N GLU A 71 -26.07 13.13 -25.26
CA GLU A 71 -25.92 11.68 -25.41
C GLU A 71 -26.40 10.93 -24.17
N THR A 72 -26.77 9.67 -24.34
CA THR A 72 -27.09 8.73 -23.28
C THR A 72 -25.82 8.01 -22.83
N PHE A 73 -25.73 7.67 -21.55
CA PHE A 73 -24.62 6.91 -21.00
C PHE A 73 -24.56 5.51 -21.65
N PRO A 74 -23.40 5.04 -22.12
CA PRO A 74 -23.27 3.81 -22.91
C PRO A 74 -23.16 2.55 -22.01
N LEU A 75 -24.12 2.32 -21.11
CA LEU A 75 -24.10 1.19 -20.18
C LEU A 75 -24.07 -0.16 -20.92
N ASP A 76 -24.87 -0.32 -21.97
CA ASP A 76 -24.92 -1.54 -22.78
C ASP A 76 -23.55 -1.90 -23.38
N LEU A 77 -22.76 -0.88 -23.78
CA LEU A 77 -21.38 -1.10 -24.26
C LEU A 77 -20.47 -1.58 -23.15
N VAL A 78 -20.57 -1.00 -21.95
CA VAL A 78 -19.76 -1.39 -20.79
C VAL A 78 -20.08 -2.84 -20.40
N GLU A 79 -21.36 -3.23 -20.36
CA GLU A 79 -21.81 -4.59 -20.08
C GLU A 79 -21.32 -5.60 -21.15
N GLU A 80 -21.34 -5.21 -22.42
CA GLU A 80 -20.82 -6.02 -23.54
C GLU A 80 -19.31 -6.25 -23.42
N LEU A 81 -18.54 -5.18 -23.18
CA LEU A 81 -17.08 -5.25 -23.06
C LEU A 81 -16.63 -5.97 -21.79
N ALA A 82 -17.40 -5.96 -20.72
CA ALA A 82 -17.15 -6.71 -19.50
C ALA A 82 -17.25 -8.24 -19.68
N GLN A 83 -17.87 -8.69 -20.79
CA GLN A 83 -18.03 -10.10 -21.15
C GLN A 83 -17.18 -10.45 -22.39
N ASP A 84 -16.21 -9.63 -22.73
CA ASP A 84 -15.36 -9.84 -23.90
C ASP A 84 -14.46 -11.08 -23.73
N ASP A 85 -14.16 -11.78 -24.82
CA ASP A 85 -13.27 -12.94 -24.84
C ASP A 85 -11.82 -12.55 -24.44
N ASP A 86 -11.42 -11.29 -24.72
CA ASP A 86 -10.09 -10.76 -24.40
C ASP A 86 -10.02 -10.27 -22.96
N GLY A 87 -9.25 -10.95 -22.11
CA GLY A 87 -9.05 -10.57 -20.70
C GLY A 87 -8.45 -9.17 -20.52
N ASP A 88 -7.62 -8.70 -21.46
CA ASP A 88 -7.06 -7.34 -21.40
C ASP A 88 -8.17 -6.30 -21.61
N VAL A 89 -9.17 -6.58 -22.46
CA VAL A 89 -10.35 -5.72 -22.63
C VAL A 89 -11.18 -5.67 -21.35
N ARG A 90 -11.45 -6.83 -20.73
CA ARG A 90 -12.20 -6.89 -19.46
C ARG A 90 -11.49 -6.14 -18.34
N GLN A 91 -10.15 -6.28 -18.26
CA GLN A 91 -9.34 -5.52 -17.28
C GLN A 91 -9.44 -4.01 -17.53
N LEU A 92 -9.28 -3.56 -18.78
CA LEU A 92 -9.41 -2.15 -19.11
C LEU A 92 -10.79 -1.59 -18.77
N VAL A 93 -11.86 -2.38 -18.97
CA VAL A 93 -13.22 -1.99 -18.55
C VAL A 93 -13.27 -1.80 -17.03
N ALA A 94 -12.75 -2.74 -16.24
CA ALA A 94 -12.70 -2.63 -14.80
C ALA A 94 -11.95 -1.35 -14.35
N GLU A 95 -10.81 -1.05 -14.95
CA GLU A 95 -10.02 0.16 -14.69
C GLU A 95 -10.78 1.46 -15.01
N GLN A 96 -11.74 1.41 -15.97
CA GLN A 96 -12.52 2.58 -16.38
C GLN A 96 -13.81 2.80 -15.57
N LEU A 97 -14.30 1.81 -14.81
CA LEU A 97 -15.60 1.91 -14.12
C LEU A 97 -15.69 3.12 -13.17
N GLY A 98 -14.61 3.43 -12.44
CA GLY A 98 -14.58 4.61 -11.58
C GLY A 98 -14.70 5.93 -12.36
N VAL A 99 -14.00 6.04 -13.50
CA VAL A 99 -14.07 7.23 -14.38
C VAL A 99 -15.44 7.35 -15.03
N LEU A 100 -16.02 6.22 -15.46
CA LEU A 100 -17.38 6.16 -16.02
C LEU A 100 -18.44 6.57 -14.99
N ALA A 101 -18.29 6.13 -13.74
CA ALA A 101 -19.15 6.54 -12.65
C ALA A 101 -19.04 8.04 -12.34
N GLU A 102 -17.81 8.60 -12.37
CA GLU A 102 -17.60 10.05 -12.20
C GLU A 102 -18.21 10.85 -13.37
N ALA A 103 -18.18 10.31 -14.61
CA ALA A 103 -18.80 10.96 -15.76
C ALA A 103 -20.32 11.15 -15.58
N LEU A 104 -20.99 10.27 -14.84
CA LEU A 104 -22.43 10.40 -14.54
C LEU A 104 -22.75 11.63 -13.69
N ARG A 105 -21.86 12.05 -12.79
CA ARG A 105 -22.03 13.28 -11.98
C ARG A 105 -22.05 14.54 -12.84
N GLU A 106 -21.44 14.49 -14.00
CA GLU A 106 -21.45 15.58 -14.99
C GLU A 106 -22.75 15.58 -15.83
N SER A 107 -23.50 14.46 -15.82
CA SER A 107 -24.74 14.29 -16.56
C SER A 107 -25.89 15.07 -15.94
N ARG A 108 -26.82 15.54 -16.81
CA ARG A 108 -28.05 16.20 -16.39
C ARG A 108 -29.27 15.28 -16.46
N THR A 109 -29.06 13.97 -16.65
CA THR A 109 -30.14 13.00 -16.83
C THR A 109 -30.61 12.38 -15.52
N ARG A 110 -31.92 12.07 -15.41
CA ARG A 110 -32.52 11.53 -14.16
C ARG A 110 -32.36 10.02 -13.98
N GLN A 111 -31.53 9.33 -14.77
CA GLN A 111 -31.36 7.86 -14.73
C GLN A 111 -30.12 7.43 -13.91
N GLU A 112 -29.62 8.29 -13.03
CA GLU A 112 -28.37 8.08 -12.31
C GLU A 112 -28.35 6.78 -11.49
N ASP A 113 -29.40 6.47 -10.71
CA ASP A 113 -29.46 5.29 -9.85
C ASP A 113 -29.43 3.96 -10.65
N GLU A 114 -30.09 3.88 -11.81
CA GLU A 114 -30.08 2.68 -12.65
C GLU A 114 -28.69 2.43 -13.26
N VAL A 115 -28.03 3.50 -13.71
CA VAL A 115 -26.70 3.38 -14.32
C VAL A 115 -25.64 3.05 -13.27
N TYR A 116 -25.67 3.68 -12.10
CA TYR A 116 -24.77 3.30 -10.98
C TYR A 116 -24.98 1.85 -10.57
N THR A 117 -26.24 1.39 -10.52
CA THR A 117 -26.57 -0.01 -10.25
C THR A 117 -25.98 -0.93 -11.32
N GLY A 118 -26.09 -0.57 -12.60
CA GLY A 118 -25.48 -1.31 -13.70
C GLY A 118 -23.95 -1.38 -13.61
N LEU A 119 -23.28 -0.24 -13.35
CA LEU A 119 -21.83 -0.21 -13.15
C LEU A 119 -21.38 -1.06 -11.97
N LEU A 120 -22.12 -1.07 -10.87
CA LEU A 120 -21.85 -1.96 -9.74
C LEU A 120 -22.02 -3.44 -10.11
N CYS A 121 -23.09 -3.78 -10.87
CA CYS A 121 -23.28 -5.15 -11.35
C CYS A 121 -22.12 -5.59 -12.25
N VAL A 122 -21.63 -4.72 -13.13
CA VAL A 122 -20.43 -4.99 -13.95
C VAL A 122 -19.19 -5.18 -13.08
N ALA A 123 -18.97 -4.32 -12.08
CA ALA A 123 -17.83 -4.46 -11.20
C ALA A 123 -17.87 -5.80 -10.45
N PHE A 124 -19.01 -6.20 -9.90
CA PHE A 124 -19.16 -7.50 -9.22
C PHE A 124 -19.04 -8.69 -10.15
N LEU A 125 -19.52 -8.59 -11.40
CA LEU A 125 -19.29 -9.62 -12.41
C LEU A 125 -17.80 -9.85 -12.66
N LEU A 126 -17.02 -8.76 -12.77
CA LEU A 126 -15.58 -8.82 -13.01
C LEU A 126 -14.76 -9.23 -11.78
N VAL A 127 -15.32 -9.16 -10.56
CA VAL A 127 -14.70 -9.75 -9.36
C VAL A 127 -14.68 -11.28 -9.42
N GLU A 128 -15.58 -11.88 -10.18
CA GLU A 128 -15.67 -13.34 -10.38
C GLU A 128 -14.95 -13.81 -11.67
N ASP A 129 -14.08 -12.97 -12.24
CA ASP A 129 -13.33 -13.28 -13.47
C ASP A 129 -12.20 -14.30 -13.21
N ASP A 130 -11.83 -15.05 -14.25
CA ASP A 130 -10.75 -16.04 -14.22
C ASP A 130 -9.34 -15.46 -14.38
N VAL A 131 -9.22 -14.14 -14.66
CA VAL A 131 -7.95 -13.43 -14.85
C VAL A 131 -7.64 -12.54 -13.65
N ASP A 132 -6.57 -12.83 -12.93
CA ASP A 132 -6.15 -12.09 -11.72
C ASP A 132 -6.10 -10.56 -11.91
N GLY A 133 -5.66 -10.09 -13.10
CA GLY A 133 -5.59 -8.67 -13.42
C GLY A 133 -6.97 -8.01 -13.50
N VAL A 134 -7.97 -8.74 -14.03
CA VAL A 134 -9.37 -8.28 -14.09
C VAL A 134 -9.95 -8.20 -12.69
N VAL A 135 -9.78 -9.26 -11.89
CA VAL A 135 -10.25 -9.32 -10.49
C VAL A 135 -9.69 -8.16 -9.67
N SER A 136 -8.37 -7.93 -9.76
CA SER A 136 -7.73 -6.85 -9.00
C SER A 136 -8.25 -5.47 -9.40
N ALA A 137 -8.43 -5.21 -10.70
CA ALA A 137 -9.00 -3.95 -11.19
C ALA A 137 -10.47 -3.78 -10.76
N ALA A 138 -11.24 -4.87 -10.75
CA ALA A 138 -12.62 -4.88 -10.32
C ALA A 138 -12.79 -4.63 -8.80
N GLU A 139 -11.90 -5.20 -7.96
CA GLU A 139 -11.84 -4.93 -6.52
C GLU A 139 -11.70 -3.41 -6.24
N ASP A 140 -10.82 -2.73 -6.98
CA ASP A 140 -10.61 -1.29 -6.88
C ASP A 140 -11.81 -0.49 -7.44
N ALA A 141 -12.42 -0.99 -8.52
CA ALA A 141 -13.57 -0.36 -9.15
C ALA A 141 -14.79 -0.34 -8.23
N VAL A 142 -15.06 -1.42 -7.48
CA VAL A 142 -16.19 -1.47 -6.51
C VAL A 142 -16.09 -0.31 -5.53
N ALA A 143 -14.91 -0.06 -4.94
CA ALA A 143 -14.72 1.05 -4.00
C ALA A 143 -14.87 2.42 -4.66
N SER A 144 -14.36 2.57 -5.90
CA SER A 144 -14.44 3.81 -6.67
C SER A 144 -15.88 4.16 -7.02
N VAL A 145 -16.67 3.20 -7.53
CA VAL A 145 -18.08 3.39 -7.84
C VAL A 145 -18.90 3.63 -6.56
N ALA A 146 -18.64 2.86 -5.50
CA ALA A 146 -19.31 3.00 -4.21
C ALA A 146 -19.18 4.41 -3.61
N GLY A 147 -18.04 5.07 -3.83
CA GLY A 147 -17.76 6.44 -3.38
C GLY A 147 -18.65 7.51 -4.01
N LEU A 148 -19.32 7.17 -5.11
CA LEU A 148 -20.16 8.08 -5.88
C LEU A 148 -21.65 7.82 -5.70
N LEU A 149 -22.03 6.78 -4.91
CA LEU A 149 -23.42 6.41 -4.71
C LEU A 149 -24.13 7.39 -3.75
N GLU A 150 -25.06 8.15 -4.27
CA GLU A 150 -25.93 9.04 -3.49
C GLU A 150 -27.31 8.40 -3.22
N GLY A 151 -27.70 7.40 -4.05
CA GLY A 151 -29.01 6.73 -4.00
C GLY A 151 -29.06 5.54 -3.03
N HIS A 152 -30.20 5.37 -2.38
CA HIS A 152 -30.41 4.25 -1.43
C HIS A 152 -30.43 2.88 -2.12
N GLY A 153 -30.93 2.78 -3.35
CA GLY A 153 -31.08 1.49 -4.05
C GLY A 153 -29.74 0.84 -4.41
N ALA A 154 -28.86 1.59 -5.04
CA ALA A 154 -27.52 1.09 -5.40
C ALA A 154 -26.66 0.80 -4.15
N ARG A 155 -26.83 1.56 -3.05
CA ARG A 155 -26.13 1.32 -1.79
C ARG A 155 -26.63 0.04 -1.09
N GLU A 156 -27.91 -0.26 -1.12
CA GLU A 156 -28.46 -1.51 -0.59
C GLU A 156 -27.97 -2.74 -1.41
N LEU A 157 -27.91 -2.60 -2.73
CA LEU A 157 -27.32 -3.61 -3.60
C LEU A 157 -25.86 -3.85 -3.24
N LEU A 158 -25.04 -2.81 -3.11
CA LEU A 158 -23.64 -2.89 -2.71
C LEU A 158 -23.47 -3.72 -1.43
N LEU A 159 -24.19 -3.37 -0.35
CA LEU A 159 -24.11 -4.07 0.92
C LEU A 159 -24.55 -5.53 0.84
N THR A 160 -25.56 -5.81 0.01
CA THR A 160 -26.05 -7.18 -0.23
C THR A 160 -25.00 -8.01 -0.98
N GLN A 161 -24.42 -7.47 -2.05
CA GLN A 161 -23.41 -8.18 -2.83
C GLN A 161 -22.13 -8.46 -2.03
N ILE A 162 -21.68 -7.50 -1.21
CA ILE A 162 -20.52 -7.72 -0.34
C ILE A 162 -20.79 -8.82 0.68
N ALA A 163 -21.98 -8.89 1.27
CA ALA A 163 -22.34 -9.97 2.17
C ALA A 163 -22.34 -11.32 1.43
N ASN A 164 -22.79 -11.36 0.17
CA ASN A 164 -22.73 -12.55 -0.67
C ASN A 164 -21.29 -12.98 -0.95
N LEU A 165 -20.40 -12.05 -1.33
CA LEU A 165 -18.98 -12.36 -1.55
C LEU A 165 -18.31 -12.92 -0.28
N ALA A 166 -18.60 -12.33 0.88
CA ALA A 166 -18.03 -12.75 2.17
C ALA A 166 -18.52 -14.15 2.63
N THR A 167 -19.61 -14.67 2.06
CA THR A 167 -20.20 -15.96 2.40
C THR A 167 -20.24 -16.95 1.23
N CYS A 168 -19.58 -16.61 0.12
CA CYS A 168 -19.51 -17.47 -1.07
C CYS A 168 -18.78 -18.79 -0.75
N GLU A 169 -19.17 -19.88 -1.44
CA GLU A 169 -18.49 -21.17 -1.29
C GLU A 169 -17.05 -21.14 -1.87
N GLU A 170 -16.80 -20.33 -2.89
CA GLU A 170 -15.52 -20.23 -3.57
C GLU A 170 -14.52 -19.38 -2.76
N GLU A 171 -13.31 -19.92 -2.59
CA GLU A 171 -12.26 -19.35 -1.77
C GLU A 171 -11.76 -18.00 -2.34
N GLU A 172 -11.50 -17.94 -3.64
CA GLU A 172 -11.00 -16.77 -4.33
C GLU A 172 -11.98 -15.58 -4.19
N ILE A 173 -13.28 -15.87 -4.29
CA ILE A 173 -14.33 -14.84 -4.15
C ILE A 173 -14.38 -14.31 -2.72
N ARG A 174 -14.23 -15.16 -1.68
CA ARG A 174 -14.17 -14.68 -0.30
C ARG A 174 -12.92 -13.84 -0.03
N VAL A 175 -11.78 -14.15 -0.68
CA VAL A 175 -10.56 -13.32 -0.59
C VAL A 175 -10.84 -11.92 -1.15
N SER A 176 -11.45 -11.82 -2.32
CA SER A 176 -11.87 -10.55 -2.92
C SER A 176 -12.89 -9.82 -2.04
N GLY A 177 -13.84 -10.55 -1.46
CA GLY A 177 -14.78 -10.02 -0.48
C GLY A 177 -14.09 -9.35 0.71
N ALA A 178 -13.07 -10.01 1.28
CA ALA A 178 -12.29 -9.44 2.39
C ALA A 178 -11.54 -8.16 1.99
N LYS A 179 -10.92 -8.13 0.81
CA LYS A 179 -10.21 -6.94 0.29
C LYS A 179 -11.16 -5.77 0.05
N ILE A 180 -12.30 -6.05 -0.61
CA ILE A 180 -13.33 -5.03 -0.90
C ILE A 180 -13.90 -4.46 0.40
N LEU A 181 -14.14 -5.28 1.44
CA LEU A 181 -14.56 -4.80 2.76
C LEU A 181 -13.59 -3.76 3.33
N GLY A 182 -12.28 -4.00 3.16
CA GLY A 182 -11.25 -3.06 3.59
C GLY A 182 -11.27 -1.74 2.84
N SER A 183 -11.37 -1.77 1.52
CA SER A 183 -11.39 -0.56 0.67
C SER A 183 -12.68 0.25 0.83
N LEU A 184 -13.81 -0.39 1.07
CA LEU A 184 -15.09 0.28 1.32
C LEU A 184 -15.18 1.02 2.65
N ALA A 185 -14.33 0.70 3.59
CA ALA A 185 -14.35 1.32 4.92
C ALA A 185 -14.25 2.85 4.86
N ALA A 186 -13.38 3.38 3.99
CA ALA A 186 -13.22 4.82 3.83
C ALA A 186 -14.41 5.50 3.15
N VAL A 187 -15.17 4.72 2.36
CA VAL A 187 -16.28 5.19 1.51
C VAL A 187 -17.61 5.20 2.26
N LEU A 188 -17.90 4.14 3.01
CA LEU A 188 -19.19 3.99 3.70
C LEU A 188 -19.31 4.82 4.97
N GLY A 189 -18.18 5.25 5.54
CA GLY A 189 -18.15 6.04 6.76
C GLY A 189 -18.28 5.22 8.05
N PRO A 190 -18.19 5.89 9.21
CA PRO A 190 -18.02 5.22 10.50
C PRO A 190 -19.16 4.29 10.92
N GLU A 191 -20.40 4.73 10.74
CA GLU A 191 -21.58 4.00 11.21
C GLU A 191 -21.81 2.69 10.44
N GLU A 192 -21.72 2.75 9.11
CA GLU A 192 -21.89 1.55 8.27
C GLU A 192 -20.67 0.63 8.37
N SER A 193 -19.47 1.18 8.48
CA SER A 193 -18.26 0.38 8.72
C SER A 193 -18.38 -0.44 10.01
N ALA A 194 -18.87 0.14 11.10
CA ALA A 194 -19.08 -0.57 12.35
C ALA A 194 -20.23 -1.58 12.29
N SER A 195 -21.39 -1.15 11.73
CA SER A 195 -22.62 -1.96 11.81
C SER A 195 -22.75 -3.00 10.69
N LYS A 196 -22.13 -2.78 9.53
CA LYS A 196 -22.27 -3.63 8.34
C LYS A 196 -21.00 -4.39 7.99
N LEU A 197 -19.84 -3.71 8.00
CA LEU A 197 -18.58 -4.35 7.55
C LEU A 197 -17.91 -5.15 8.68
N ALA A 198 -17.85 -4.62 9.90
CA ALA A 198 -17.16 -5.29 11.01
C ALA A 198 -17.69 -6.71 11.31
N PRO A 199 -19.02 -6.99 11.34
CA PRO A 199 -19.52 -8.35 11.56
C PRO A 199 -19.10 -9.35 10.47
N LEU A 200 -19.02 -8.93 9.20
CA LEU A 200 -18.56 -9.78 8.10
C LEU A 200 -17.08 -10.14 8.27
N LEU A 201 -16.26 -9.17 8.68
CA LEU A 201 -14.84 -9.41 8.95
C LEU A 201 -14.62 -10.38 10.10
N VAL A 202 -15.44 -10.36 11.15
CA VAL A 202 -15.37 -11.35 12.24
C VAL A 202 -15.65 -12.76 11.71
N THR A 203 -16.59 -12.91 10.79
CA THR A 203 -16.87 -14.20 10.15
C THR A 203 -15.68 -14.67 9.33
N LEU A 204 -15.12 -13.81 8.47
CA LEU A 204 -13.97 -14.12 7.62
C LEU A 204 -12.67 -14.33 8.43
N ALA A 205 -12.52 -13.72 9.60
CA ALA A 205 -11.39 -13.94 10.50
C ALA A 205 -11.35 -15.37 11.05
N GLY A 206 -12.47 -16.07 11.05
CA GLY A 206 -12.60 -17.48 11.44
C GLY A 206 -12.63 -18.46 10.26
N ASP A 207 -12.36 -18.01 9.02
CA ASP A 207 -12.42 -18.86 7.83
C ASP A 207 -11.40 -20.00 7.90
N GLU A 208 -11.74 -21.14 7.30
CA GLU A 208 -10.84 -22.31 7.25
C GLU A 208 -9.57 -22.02 6.43
N GLN A 209 -9.69 -21.18 5.39
CA GLN A 209 -8.62 -20.85 4.47
C GLN A 209 -7.78 -19.67 4.98
N PHE A 210 -6.47 -19.89 5.06
CA PHE A 210 -5.57 -18.87 5.62
C PHE A 210 -5.43 -17.63 4.74
N GLN A 211 -5.60 -17.75 3.41
CA GLN A 211 -5.57 -16.62 2.46
C GLN A 211 -6.66 -15.61 2.80
N ILE A 212 -7.86 -16.11 3.16
CA ILE A 212 -8.99 -15.29 3.55
C ILE A 212 -8.71 -14.62 4.89
N ARG A 213 -8.18 -15.37 5.89
CA ARG A 213 -7.80 -14.78 7.18
C ARG A 213 -6.70 -13.73 7.05
N GLU A 214 -5.71 -13.95 6.14
CA GLU A 214 -4.66 -12.98 5.85
C GLU A 214 -5.23 -11.69 5.24
N ALA A 215 -6.08 -11.79 4.21
CA ALA A 215 -6.76 -10.64 3.60
C ALA A 215 -7.64 -9.91 4.63
N THR A 216 -8.37 -10.67 5.44
CA THR A 216 -9.23 -10.15 6.53
C THR A 216 -8.42 -9.35 7.55
N THR A 217 -7.20 -9.77 7.88
CA THR A 217 -6.36 -9.06 8.84
C THR A 217 -6.10 -7.61 8.41
N ARG A 218 -5.82 -7.39 7.11
CA ARG A 218 -5.62 -6.05 6.56
C ARG A 218 -6.93 -5.25 6.55
N ALA A 219 -8.04 -5.89 6.21
CA ALA A 219 -9.37 -5.28 6.20
C ALA A 219 -9.85 -4.87 7.60
N VAL A 220 -9.58 -5.67 8.64
CA VAL A 220 -9.89 -5.35 10.04
C VAL A 220 -9.26 -4.03 10.46
N ALA A 221 -7.99 -3.81 10.14
CA ALA A 221 -7.30 -2.58 10.46
C ALA A 221 -7.90 -1.37 9.72
N ALA A 222 -8.26 -1.53 8.44
CA ALA A 222 -8.86 -0.47 7.63
C ALA A 222 -10.27 -0.09 8.12
N VAL A 223 -11.12 -1.10 8.34
CA VAL A 223 -12.50 -0.90 8.84
C VAL A 223 -12.48 -0.31 10.25
N GLY A 224 -11.61 -0.79 11.13
CA GLY A 224 -11.44 -0.23 12.46
C GLY A 224 -11.02 1.25 12.43
N ALA A 225 -10.07 1.61 11.58
CA ALA A 225 -9.63 2.99 11.41
C ALA A 225 -10.73 3.92 10.86
N ALA A 226 -11.65 3.41 10.06
CA ALA A 226 -12.78 4.18 9.53
C ALA A 226 -13.92 4.30 10.56
N ALA A 227 -14.26 3.22 11.25
CA ALA A 227 -15.39 3.16 12.19
C ALA A 227 -15.19 4.02 13.45
N ARG A 228 -14.02 3.97 14.08
CA ARG A 228 -13.61 4.81 15.25
C ARG A 228 -14.65 4.92 16.35
N ASN A 229 -15.30 3.83 16.72
CA ASN A 229 -16.31 3.82 17.77
C ASN A 229 -16.17 2.58 18.67
N GLU A 230 -16.82 2.61 19.84
CA GLU A 230 -16.76 1.55 20.84
C GLU A 230 -17.32 0.21 20.33
N ASP A 231 -18.31 0.24 19.44
CA ASP A 231 -18.89 -1.00 18.86
C ASP A 231 -17.91 -1.70 17.92
N ALA A 232 -17.18 -0.91 17.10
CA ALA A 232 -16.14 -1.46 16.25
C ALA A 232 -14.95 -1.96 17.07
N GLU A 233 -14.54 -1.25 18.11
CA GLU A 233 -13.52 -1.68 19.07
C GLU A 233 -13.90 -3.03 19.67
N ALA A 234 -15.10 -3.14 20.25
CA ALA A 234 -15.57 -4.37 20.88
C ALA A 234 -15.71 -5.57 19.91
N THR A 235 -15.96 -5.29 18.63
CA THR A 235 -16.17 -6.31 17.61
C THR A 235 -14.85 -6.78 16.98
N LEU A 236 -13.97 -5.85 16.60
CA LEU A 236 -12.79 -6.12 15.79
C LEU A 236 -11.54 -6.48 16.61
N GLU A 237 -11.39 -5.92 17.82
CA GLU A 237 -10.21 -6.19 18.65
C GLU A 237 -10.06 -7.66 19.03
N PRO A 238 -11.12 -8.41 19.45
CA PRO A 238 -11.01 -9.83 19.73
C PRO A 238 -10.64 -10.67 18.49
N ALA A 239 -11.18 -10.31 17.31
CA ALA A 239 -10.86 -10.98 16.05
C ALA A 239 -9.38 -10.75 15.68
N PHE A 240 -8.87 -9.52 15.81
CA PHE A 240 -7.47 -9.19 15.57
C PHE A 240 -6.52 -9.94 16.52
N ARG A 241 -6.88 -10.08 17.80
CA ARG A 241 -6.12 -10.90 18.76
C ARG A 241 -6.09 -12.38 18.39
N ALA A 242 -7.19 -12.91 17.85
CA ALA A 242 -7.23 -14.30 17.39
C ALA A 242 -6.31 -14.51 16.18
N LEU A 243 -6.35 -13.61 15.20
CA LEU A 243 -5.48 -13.63 14.01
C LEU A 243 -3.98 -13.52 14.38
N ALA A 244 -3.65 -12.79 15.45
CA ALA A 244 -2.26 -12.70 15.94
C ALA A 244 -1.72 -14.04 16.48
N ARG A 245 -2.60 -15.00 16.78
CA ARG A 245 -2.26 -16.35 17.26
C ARG A 245 -2.53 -17.44 16.23
N ASP A 246 -2.72 -17.06 14.97
CA ASP A 246 -2.97 -17.97 13.86
C ASP A 246 -1.84 -18.99 13.69
N ASP A 247 -2.17 -20.20 13.29
CA ASP A 247 -1.18 -21.25 13.02
C ASP A 247 -0.30 -20.91 11.82
N VAL A 248 -0.84 -20.16 10.85
CA VAL A 248 -0.15 -19.79 9.62
C VAL A 248 0.63 -18.47 9.78
N TRP A 249 1.91 -18.52 9.51
CA TRP A 249 2.81 -17.38 9.70
C TRP A 249 2.44 -16.16 8.86
N SER A 250 1.86 -16.33 7.66
CA SER A 250 1.50 -15.20 6.80
C SER A 250 0.37 -14.36 7.40
N VAL A 251 -0.56 -14.97 8.10
CA VAL A 251 -1.62 -14.28 8.85
C VAL A 251 -1.00 -13.48 10.00
N ARG A 252 -0.13 -14.11 10.81
CA ARG A 252 0.56 -13.41 11.91
C ARG A 252 1.46 -12.28 11.40
N ARG A 253 2.07 -12.44 10.22
CA ARG A 253 2.82 -11.37 9.55
C ARG A 253 1.90 -10.21 9.19
N ALA A 254 0.73 -10.46 8.61
CA ALA A 254 -0.24 -9.42 8.30
C ALA A 254 -0.68 -8.66 9.56
N VAL A 255 -0.82 -9.36 10.71
CA VAL A 255 -1.05 -8.70 12.01
C VAL A 255 0.12 -7.79 12.39
N ALA A 256 1.36 -8.26 12.27
CA ALA A 256 2.55 -7.44 12.57
C ALA A 256 2.62 -6.18 11.70
N GLU A 257 2.28 -6.31 10.41
CA GLU A 257 2.22 -5.20 9.44
C GLU A 257 1.13 -4.17 9.78
N THR A 258 0.00 -4.61 10.33
CA THR A 258 -1.19 -3.78 10.55
C THR A 258 -1.46 -3.39 12.00
N LEU A 259 -0.67 -3.90 12.96
CA LEU A 259 -0.85 -3.63 14.40
C LEU A 259 -0.90 -2.13 14.71
N THR A 260 -0.04 -1.34 14.10
CA THR A 260 -0.02 0.12 14.30
C THR A 260 -1.33 0.79 13.87
N SER A 261 -1.96 0.29 12.80
CA SER A 261 -3.22 0.84 12.28
C SER A 261 -4.38 0.67 13.27
N MET A 262 -4.31 -0.32 14.16
CA MET A 262 -5.31 -0.50 15.24
C MET A 262 -5.34 0.68 16.22
N SER A 263 -4.32 1.51 16.28
CA SER A 263 -4.32 2.76 17.07
C SER A 263 -5.41 3.75 16.66
N ALA A 264 -5.90 3.67 15.43
CA ALA A 264 -7.00 4.49 14.95
C ALA A 264 -8.39 3.94 15.32
N CYS A 265 -8.48 2.62 15.54
CA CYS A 265 -9.71 1.94 15.96
C CYS A 265 -9.93 2.02 17.48
N LEU A 266 -8.86 1.84 18.24
CA LEU A 266 -8.91 1.60 19.67
C LEU A 266 -8.70 2.89 20.48
N SER A 267 -9.25 2.92 21.70
CA SER A 267 -8.84 3.89 22.69
C SER A 267 -7.35 3.73 23.02
N SER A 268 -6.68 4.80 23.47
CA SER A 268 -5.24 4.75 23.80
C SER A 268 -4.90 3.65 24.81
N ALA A 269 -5.77 3.42 25.79
CA ALA A 269 -5.57 2.38 26.82
C ALA A 269 -5.75 0.97 26.24
N ALA A 270 -6.75 0.77 25.37
CA ALA A 270 -6.98 -0.52 24.71
C ALA A 270 -5.85 -0.82 23.72
N PHE A 271 -5.37 0.17 22.99
CA PHE A 271 -4.23 -0.01 22.09
C PHE A 271 -2.93 -0.37 22.83
N GLU A 272 -2.64 0.31 23.95
CA GLU A 272 -1.48 -0.03 24.79
C GLU A 272 -1.59 -1.46 25.35
N ALA A 273 -2.79 -1.88 25.77
CA ALA A 273 -3.05 -3.24 26.23
C ALA A 273 -2.91 -4.27 25.10
N LEU A 274 -3.39 -3.96 23.89
CA LEU A 274 -3.22 -4.79 22.70
C LEU A 274 -1.75 -4.99 22.36
N VAL A 275 -0.98 -3.91 22.29
CA VAL A 275 0.46 -3.97 22.00
C VAL A 275 1.20 -4.75 23.08
N THR A 276 0.89 -4.56 24.35
CA THR A 276 1.52 -5.28 25.46
C THR A 276 1.30 -6.79 25.36
N ASP A 277 0.13 -7.23 24.92
CA ASP A 277 -0.20 -8.66 24.76
C ASP A 277 0.42 -9.27 23.50
N LEU A 278 0.47 -8.52 22.38
CA LEU A 278 0.84 -9.09 21.09
C LEU A 278 2.31 -8.87 20.71
N PHE A 279 2.97 -7.84 21.23
CA PHE A 279 4.31 -7.48 20.80
C PHE A 279 5.32 -8.61 21.02
N GLU A 280 5.45 -9.10 22.24
CA GLU A 280 6.49 -10.08 22.58
C GLU A 280 6.32 -11.41 21.83
N PRO A 281 5.10 -11.98 21.70
CA PRO A 281 4.87 -13.17 20.88
C PRO A 281 5.24 -12.99 19.40
N LEU A 282 4.88 -11.87 18.78
CA LEU A 282 5.17 -11.59 17.37
C LEU A 282 6.65 -11.24 17.14
N ALA A 283 7.25 -10.50 18.04
CA ALA A 283 8.66 -10.10 17.98
C ALA A 283 9.62 -11.30 18.16
N ASN A 284 9.17 -12.37 18.83
CA ASN A 284 9.91 -13.63 19.04
C ASN A 284 9.29 -14.81 18.25
N ASP A 285 8.49 -14.53 17.21
CA ASP A 285 7.85 -15.57 16.41
C ASP A 285 8.85 -16.56 15.81
N VAL A 286 8.41 -17.80 15.63
CA VAL A 286 9.23 -18.84 14.96
C VAL A 286 9.55 -18.48 13.52
N SER A 287 8.63 -17.76 12.83
CA SER A 287 8.84 -17.28 11.47
C SER A 287 9.70 -16.04 11.43
N TYR A 288 10.75 -16.09 10.61
CA TYR A 288 11.60 -14.93 10.34
C TYR A 288 10.81 -13.75 9.75
N GLN A 289 9.85 -14.02 8.86
CA GLN A 289 9.05 -12.99 8.20
C GLN A 289 8.19 -12.20 9.19
N VAL A 290 7.65 -12.85 10.22
CA VAL A 290 6.88 -12.18 11.28
C VAL A 290 7.79 -11.28 12.11
N ARG A 291 8.97 -11.80 12.54
CA ARG A 291 9.96 -11.00 13.28
C ARG A 291 10.46 -9.80 12.49
N ALA A 292 10.71 -9.97 11.18
CA ALA A 292 11.14 -8.88 10.31
C ALA A 292 10.04 -7.81 10.19
N ALA A 293 8.79 -8.20 9.97
CA ALA A 293 7.66 -7.29 9.90
C ALA A 293 7.48 -6.48 11.20
N MET A 294 7.63 -7.12 12.37
CA MET A 294 7.60 -6.40 13.65
C MET A 294 8.69 -5.34 13.76
N LEU A 295 9.91 -5.63 13.29
CA LEU A 295 11.01 -4.65 13.29
C LEU A 295 10.78 -3.53 12.27
N GLU A 296 10.23 -3.85 11.10
CA GLU A 296 9.93 -2.88 10.04
C GLU A 296 8.85 -1.87 10.48
N HIS A 297 7.90 -2.30 11.30
CA HIS A 297 6.81 -1.44 11.78
C HIS A 297 7.02 -0.90 13.20
N LEU A 298 8.16 -1.17 13.83
CA LEU A 298 8.42 -0.79 15.21
C LEU A 298 8.46 0.73 15.44
N GLY A 299 9.07 1.49 14.54
CA GLY A 299 9.12 2.96 14.64
C GLY A 299 7.72 3.60 14.66
N PRO A 300 6.87 3.31 13.67
CA PRO A 300 5.46 3.72 13.69
C PRO A 300 4.71 3.27 14.94
N LEU A 301 4.92 2.03 15.42
CA LEU A 301 4.29 1.50 16.62
C LEU A 301 4.68 2.30 17.88
N ILE A 302 5.97 2.56 18.07
CA ILE A 302 6.48 3.41 19.16
C ILE A 302 5.89 4.81 19.08
N SER A 303 5.81 5.39 17.88
CA SER A 303 5.22 6.71 17.66
C SER A 303 3.74 6.75 18.04
N ALA A 304 2.97 5.74 17.66
CA ALA A 304 1.54 5.62 17.98
C ALA A 304 1.29 5.49 19.49
N LEU A 305 2.20 4.85 20.23
CA LEU A 305 2.19 4.78 21.70
C LEU A 305 2.62 6.07 22.39
N GLY A 306 3.05 7.10 21.62
CA GLY A 306 3.47 8.40 22.14
C GLY A 306 4.92 8.42 22.61
N GLY A 307 5.83 7.77 21.90
CA GLY A 307 7.30 7.87 22.00
C GLY A 307 7.91 7.80 23.39
N GLU A 308 7.67 8.85 24.19
CA GLU A 308 8.15 8.91 25.59
C GLU A 308 7.51 7.85 26.50
N ARG A 309 6.31 7.40 26.20
CA ARG A 309 5.55 6.36 26.93
C ARG A 309 5.79 4.95 26.40
N ALA A 310 6.46 4.82 25.27
CA ALA A 310 6.79 3.49 24.74
C ALA A 310 7.62 2.73 25.77
N SER A 311 7.23 1.48 26.04
CA SER A 311 7.88 0.65 27.02
C SER A 311 9.36 0.43 26.64
N ALA A 312 10.24 0.30 27.64
CA ALA A 312 11.63 -0.02 27.42
C ALA A 312 11.80 -1.33 26.63
N SER A 313 10.88 -2.30 26.80
CA SER A 313 10.94 -3.59 26.12
C SER A 313 10.89 -3.49 24.59
N LEU A 314 10.15 -2.53 24.03
CA LEU A 314 10.11 -2.27 22.60
C LEU A 314 11.47 -1.80 22.05
N VAL A 315 12.09 -0.86 22.76
CA VAL A 315 13.40 -0.29 22.39
C VAL A 315 14.53 -1.32 22.62
N ASP A 316 14.45 -2.05 23.73
CA ASP A 316 15.40 -3.13 24.06
C ASP A 316 15.34 -4.27 23.05
N HIS A 317 14.14 -4.60 22.54
CA HIS A 317 14.00 -5.59 21.47
C HIS A 317 14.70 -5.14 20.20
N PHE A 318 14.48 -3.89 19.76
CA PHE A 318 15.18 -3.31 18.62
C PHE A 318 16.70 -3.36 18.80
N ALA A 319 17.19 -2.88 19.95
CA ALA A 319 18.61 -2.86 20.26
C ALA A 319 19.23 -4.27 20.31
N SER A 320 18.47 -5.26 20.77
CA SER A 320 18.91 -6.67 20.81
C SER A 320 18.94 -7.29 19.42
N ALA A 321 17.94 -7.05 18.59
CA ALA A 321 17.90 -7.52 17.20
C ALA A 321 19.03 -6.91 16.35
N ALA A 322 19.34 -5.62 16.55
CA ALA A 322 20.45 -4.95 15.89
C ALA A 322 21.84 -5.52 16.29
N ARG A 323 21.98 -5.97 17.54
CA ARG A 323 23.23 -6.56 18.06
C ARG A 323 23.35 -8.07 17.81
N ALA A 324 22.29 -8.74 17.37
CA ALA A 324 22.31 -10.16 17.12
C ALA A 324 23.36 -10.52 16.05
N GLU A 325 24.31 -11.39 16.37
CA GLU A 325 25.36 -11.79 15.45
C GLU A 325 24.79 -12.48 14.19
N SER A 326 25.29 -12.08 13.05
CA SER A 326 24.98 -12.66 11.76
C SER A 326 25.65 -14.02 11.61
N GLY A 327 25.14 -15.02 12.27
CA GLY A 327 25.61 -16.38 12.01
C GLY A 327 25.94 -17.20 13.24
N ARG A 328 25.18 -18.22 13.43
CA ARG A 328 25.54 -19.58 13.84
C ARG A 328 24.36 -20.54 13.90
N SER A 329 23.14 -20.08 13.66
CA SER A 329 21.99 -21.00 13.85
C SER A 329 20.90 -20.98 12.76
N SER A 330 21.08 -20.34 11.65
CA SER A 330 20.22 -20.64 10.46
C SER A 330 20.69 -19.83 9.25
N GLY A 331 21.03 -20.52 8.15
CA GLY A 331 21.46 -19.98 6.86
C GLY A 331 20.95 -18.57 6.50
N ALA A 332 21.31 -17.95 5.46
CA ALA A 332 20.92 -16.64 4.88
C ALA A 332 20.09 -15.60 5.71
N SER A 333 19.41 -16.01 6.80
CA SER A 333 18.42 -15.20 7.53
C SER A 333 18.95 -14.25 8.60
N GLY A 334 20.14 -14.50 9.18
CA GLY A 334 20.66 -13.67 10.29
C GLY A 334 20.96 -12.23 9.89
N GLY A 335 21.40 -11.99 8.67
CA GLY A 335 21.68 -10.65 8.16
C GLY A 335 20.46 -9.83 7.78
N GLY A 336 19.33 -10.47 7.58
CA GLY A 336 18.09 -9.79 7.22
C GLY A 336 17.52 -8.94 8.35
N LEU A 337 17.58 -9.40 9.60
CA LEU A 337 17.11 -8.62 10.76
C LEU A 337 17.97 -7.39 11.01
N GLN A 338 19.29 -7.50 10.90
CA GLN A 338 20.16 -6.33 11.01
C GLN A 338 19.89 -5.32 9.88
N LEU A 339 19.60 -5.79 8.67
CA LEU A 339 19.26 -4.93 7.56
C LEU A 339 17.91 -4.21 7.82
N ALA A 340 16.90 -4.93 8.32
CA ALA A 340 15.64 -4.34 8.74
C ALA A 340 15.84 -3.30 9.87
N CYS A 341 16.66 -3.61 10.87
CA CYS A 341 17.02 -2.64 11.91
C CYS A 341 17.72 -1.41 11.34
N ALA A 342 18.70 -1.59 10.43
CA ALA A 342 19.44 -0.46 9.84
C ALA A 342 18.52 0.45 9.01
N PHE A 343 17.59 -0.14 8.27
CA PHE A 343 16.61 0.59 7.47
C PHE A 343 15.64 1.40 8.36
N ASN A 344 15.15 0.80 9.44
CA ASN A 344 14.14 1.42 10.31
C ASN A 344 14.72 2.27 11.45
N LEU A 345 16.03 2.27 11.64
CA LEU A 345 16.71 3.01 12.72
C LEU A 345 16.34 4.51 12.75
N PRO A 346 16.29 5.26 11.63
CA PRO A 346 15.87 6.65 11.66
C PRO A 346 14.44 6.84 12.17
N GLY A 347 13.53 5.95 11.78
CA GLY A 347 12.14 5.95 12.24
C GLY A 347 12.02 5.69 13.74
N VAL A 348 12.75 4.71 14.26
CA VAL A 348 12.81 4.43 15.71
C VAL A 348 13.44 5.59 16.46
N ALA A 349 14.55 6.14 15.97
CA ALA A 349 15.22 7.30 16.57
C ALA A 349 14.30 8.53 16.63
N LEU A 350 13.53 8.76 15.57
CA LEU A 350 12.53 9.83 15.50
C LEU A 350 11.43 9.61 16.54
N ALA A 351 10.92 8.39 16.65
CA ALA A 351 9.83 8.04 17.54
C ALA A 351 10.19 8.18 19.02
N ILE A 352 11.38 7.69 19.44
CA ILE A 352 11.84 7.82 20.83
C ILE A 352 12.41 9.20 21.15
N GLY A 353 12.81 9.96 20.14
CA GLY A 353 13.38 11.28 20.26
C GLY A 353 14.82 11.32 20.80
N ARG A 354 15.42 12.53 20.76
CA ARG A 354 16.81 12.78 21.18
C ARG A 354 17.10 12.36 22.64
N ALA A 355 16.13 12.53 23.52
CA ALA A 355 16.31 12.24 24.95
C ALA A 355 16.61 10.77 25.24
N ARG A 356 16.01 9.88 24.47
CA ARG A 356 16.16 8.42 24.58
C ARG A 356 17.17 7.81 23.60
N TRP A 357 17.86 8.62 22.81
CA TRP A 357 18.89 8.16 21.86
C TRP A 357 19.93 7.22 22.49
N HIS A 358 20.28 7.46 23.75
CA HIS A 358 21.24 6.65 24.49
C HIS A 358 20.86 5.16 24.56
N GLU A 359 19.56 4.82 24.40
CA GLU A 359 19.05 3.44 24.44
C GLU A 359 19.42 2.66 23.18
N ILE A 360 19.51 3.34 22.00
CA ILE A 360 19.80 2.68 20.70
C ILE A 360 21.15 3.08 20.10
N ARG A 361 21.90 3.98 20.72
CA ARG A 361 23.21 4.46 20.23
C ARG A 361 24.20 3.33 19.99
N GLU A 362 24.29 2.37 20.92
CA GLU A 362 25.17 1.21 20.79
C GLU A 362 24.72 0.28 19.66
N ALA A 363 23.42 0.08 19.51
CA ALA A 363 22.83 -0.67 18.40
C ALA A 363 23.17 -0.03 17.04
N HIS A 364 23.10 1.30 16.95
CA HIS A 364 23.50 2.05 15.75
C HIS A 364 24.98 1.83 15.41
N ALA A 365 25.86 1.92 16.41
CA ALA A 365 27.29 1.67 16.22
C ALA A 365 27.57 0.21 15.77
N THR A 366 26.85 -0.76 16.34
CA THR A 366 26.96 -2.18 15.95
C THR A 366 26.51 -2.41 14.50
N LEU A 367 25.42 -1.78 14.06
CA LEU A 367 24.97 -1.85 12.68
C LEU A 367 25.98 -1.19 11.71
N ALA A 368 26.58 -0.09 12.12
CA ALA A 368 27.62 0.59 11.33
C ALA A 368 28.90 -0.25 11.17
N ASP A 369 29.18 -1.16 12.10
CA ASP A 369 30.32 -2.10 12.06
C ASP A 369 29.93 -3.53 11.62
N SER A 370 28.73 -3.72 11.08
CA SER A 370 28.26 -5.04 10.65
C SER A 370 29.18 -5.65 9.60
N VAL A 371 29.41 -6.96 9.68
CA VAL A 371 30.17 -7.70 8.65
C VAL A 371 29.54 -7.61 7.26
N GLN A 372 28.24 -7.32 7.19
CA GLN A 372 27.49 -7.20 5.95
C GLN A 372 27.55 -5.77 5.40
N TRP A 373 28.17 -5.58 4.26
CA TRP A 373 28.28 -4.28 3.60
C TRP A 373 26.93 -3.60 3.33
N ARG A 374 25.86 -4.38 3.06
CA ARG A 374 24.51 -3.84 2.84
C ARG A 374 23.97 -3.14 4.08
N VAL A 375 24.20 -3.71 5.27
CA VAL A 375 23.82 -3.09 6.55
C VAL A 375 24.58 -1.79 6.75
N ARG A 376 25.93 -1.83 6.60
CA ARG A 376 26.79 -0.62 6.74
C ARG A 376 26.40 0.47 5.73
N ARG A 377 26.11 0.08 4.46
CA ARG A 377 25.62 1.02 3.44
C ARG A 377 24.31 1.68 3.86
N THR A 378 23.34 0.89 4.37
CA THR A 378 22.04 1.41 4.79
C THR A 378 22.20 2.42 5.92
N VAL A 379 23.04 2.12 6.92
CA VAL A 379 23.39 3.07 7.99
C VAL A 379 24.05 4.32 7.42
N ALA A 380 25.03 4.17 6.51
CA ALA A 380 25.72 5.30 5.90
C ALA A 380 24.77 6.22 5.11
N CYS A 381 23.80 5.65 4.38
CA CYS A 381 22.78 6.41 3.64
C CYS A 381 21.88 7.25 4.56
N SER A 382 21.57 6.77 5.77
CA SER A 382 20.61 7.39 6.67
C SER A 382 21.23 8.31 7.73
N LEU A 383 22.56 8.48 7.78
CA LEU A 383 23.25 9.33 8.76
C LEU A 383 22.70 10.76 8.82
N HIS A 384 22.27 11.32 7.69
CA HIS A 384 21.71 12.67 7.62
C HIS A 384 20.35 12.79 8.32
N GLU A 385 19.52 11.76 8.28
CA GLU A 385 18.22 11.71 8.96
C GLU A 385 18.42 11.64 10.47
N VAL A 386 19.30 10.73 10.92
CA VAL A 386 19.65 10.61 12.33
C VAL A 386 20.31 11.88 12.86
N ALA A 387 21.18 12.53 12.07
CA ALA A 387 21.80 13.80 12.46
C ALA A 387 20.77 14.91 12.67
N LYS A 388 19.75 14.99 11.79
CA LYS A 388 18.65 15.94 11.92
C LYS A 388 17.85 15.74 13.20
N ILE A 389 17.64 14.48 13.62
CA ILE A 389 16.91 14.13 14.84
C ILE A 389 17.72 14.52 16.08
N LEU A 390 19.03 14.22 16.09
CA LEU A 390 19.90 14.36 17.25
C LEU A 390 20.38 15.81 17.47
N GLY A 391 20.58 16.55 16.37
CA GLY A 391 21.21 17.88 16.39
C GLY A 391 22.73 17.83 16.46
N GLY A 392 23.37 18.98 16.25
CA GLY A 392 24.78 19.11 15.91
C GLY A 392 25.78 18.48 16.87
N ASP A 393 25.63 18.64 18.18
CA ASP A 393 26.60 18.11 19.15
C ASP A 393 26.60 16.58 19.24
N ALA A 394 25.39 15.97 19.26
CA ALA A 394 25.26 14.53 19.26
C ALA A 394 25.65 13.94 17.89
N ALA A 395 25.27 14.60 16.78
CA ALA A 395 25.70 14.21 15.44
C ALA A 395 27.24 14.21 15.31
N ARG A 396 27.92 15.22 15.87
CA ARG A 396 29.40 15.25 15.92
C ARG A 396 29.97 14.11 16.74
N ALA A 397 29.41 13.83 17.91
CA ALA A 397 29.95 12.85 18.83
C ALA A 397 29.72 11.40 18.36
N ASP A 398 28.53 11.10 17.91
CA ASP A 398 28.10 9.73 17.67
C ASP A 398 28.11 9.35 16.16
N LEU A 399 27.87 10.31 15.25
CA LEU A 399 27.72 10.01 13.82
C LEU A 399 28.94 10.36 12.98
N SER A 400 29.69 11.40 13.34
CA SER A 400 30.92 11.77 12.58
C SER A 400 31.95 10.66 12.51
N PRO A 401 32.23 9.89 13.58
CA PRO A 401 33.13 8.74 13.49
C PRO A 401 32.66 7.67 12.51
N ILE A 402 31.34 7.37 12.52
CA ILE A 402 30.75 6.39 11.61
C ILE A 402 30.85 6.88 10.16
N PHE A 403 30.59 8.16 9.90
CA PHE A 403 30.76 8.75 8.58
C PHE A 403 32.21 8.65 8.08
N GLU A 404 33.20 8.96 8.93
CA GLU A 404 34.63 8.90 8.61
C GLU A 404 35.08 7.46 8.29
N GLU A 405 34.59 6.45 9.01
CA GLU A 405 34.85 5.04 8.70
C GLU A 405 34.15 4.58 7.42
N ALA A 406 32.90 5.01 7.17
CA ALA A 406 32.19 4.68 5.95
C ALA A 406 32.89 5.23 4.68
N LEU A 407 33.65 6.33 4.79
CA LEU A 407 34.46 6.86 3.68
C LEU A 407 35.67 5.97 3.33
N LYS A 408 36.11 5.08 4.23
CA LYS A 408 37.23 4.15 4.03
C LYS A 408 36.78 2.73 3.65
N ASP A 409 35.48 2.51 3.63
CA ASP A 409 34.86 1.22 3.35
C ASP A 409 34.81 0.91 1.84
N THR A 410 34.12 -0.15 1.47
CA THR A 410 33.85 -0.51 0.06
C THR A 410 33.15 0.61 -0.71
N ASP A 411 33.24 0.59 -2.04
CA ASP A 411 32.69 1.64 -2.89
C ASP A 411 31.19 1.85 -2.65
N GLU A 412 30.44 0.79 -2.41
CA GLU A 412 29.00 0.86 -2.16
C GLU A 412 28.67 1.57 -0.83
N VAL A 413 29.44 1.32 0.23
CA VAL A 413 29.26 1.96 1.54
C VAL A 413 29.71 3.41 1.47
N ARG A 414 30.85 3.68 0.84
CA ARG A 414 31.37 5.03 0.60
C ARG A 414 30.38 5.86 -0.22
N PHE A 415 29.79 5.28 -1.28
CA PHE A 415 28.73 5.93 -2.05
C PHE A 415 27.53 6.27 -1.16
N GLY A 416 27.12 5.34 -0.29
CA GLY A 416 26.04 5.59 0.70
C GLY A 416 26.31 6.81 1.58
N ALA A 417 27.53 6.94 2.10
CA ALA A 417 27.93 8.07 2.94
C ALA A 417 27.92 9.41 2.20
N VAL A 418 28.37 9.44 0.94
CA VAL A 418 28.46 10.69 0.16
C VAL A 418 27.15 11.08 -0.52
N SER A 419 26.24 10.15 -0.77
CA SER A 419 24.95 10.40 -1.45
C SER A 419 24.14 11.51 -0.76
N ASN A 420 24.18 11.57 0.57
CA ASN A 420 23.45 12.55 1.37
C ASN A 420 24.37 13.52 2.13
N LEU A 421 25.62 13.67 1.65
CA LEU A 421 26.64 14.49 2.28
C LEU A 421 26.17 15.93 2.59
N ALA A 422 25.51 16.57 1.63
CA ALA A 422 25.07 17.96 1.80
C ALA A 422 24.03 18.10 2.92
N ALA A 423 23.15 17.12 3.07
CA ALA A 423 22.16 17.08 4.15
C ALA A 423 22.86 16.82 5.49
N PHE A 424 23.73 15.81 5.57
CA PHE A 424 24.49 15.50 6.77
C PHE A 424 25.37 16.67 7.23
N ALA A 425 26.10 17.32 6.29
CA ALA A 425 26.97 18.44 6.59
C ALA A 425 26.23 19.67 7.15
N ARG A 426 24.93 19.84 6.85
CA ARG A 426 24.12 20.92 7.45
C ARG A 426 23.88 20.72 8.93
N GLU A 427 23.75 19.47 9.35
CA GLU A 427 23.38 19.11 10.73
C GLU A 427 24.59 19.02 11.67
N VAL A 428 25.82 18.89 11.15
CA VAL A 428 27.03 18.85 11.99
C VAL A 428 27.65 20.25 12.17
N PRO A 429 28.34 20.52 13.32
CA PRO A 429 29.04 21.77 13.55
C PRO A 429 30.12 22.08 12.50
N ALA A 430 30.48 23.36 12.35
CA ALA A 430 31.36 23.85 11.31
C ALA A 430 32.74 23.18 11.31
N ASP A 431 33.31 22.89 12.50
CA ASP A 431 34.58 22.21 12.66
C ASP A 431 34.55 20.74 12.17
N ALA A 432 33.51 20.01 12.46
CA ALA A 432 33.29 18.65 11.96
C ALA A 432 33.07 18.66 10.45
N ARG A 433 32.24 19.59 9.95
CA ARG A 433 32.00 19.79 8.51
C ARG A 433 33.29 20.02 7.73
N ALA A 434 34.14 20.92 8.21
CA ALA A 434 35.44 21.20 7.58
C ALA A 434 36.39 19.97 7.57
N ARG A 435 36.30 19.10 8.56
CA ARG A 435 37.04 17.84 8.62
C ARG A 435 36.53 16.85 7.58
N HIS A 436 35.20 16.63 7.53
CA HIS A 436 34.57 15.72 6.57
C HIS A 436 34.87 16.11 5.11
N LEU A 437 34.79 17.40 4.77
CA LEU A 437 35.11 17.86 3.44
C LEU A 437 36.59 17.63 3.06
N ARG A 438 37.52 17.77 4.01
CA ARG A 438 38.94 17.45 3.77
C ARG A 438 39.16 15.95 3.59
N SER A 439 38.47 15.10 4.37
CA SER A 439 38.58 13.63 4.23
C SER A 439 38.10 13.19 2.85
N ILE A 440 37.04 13.80 2.30
CA ILE A 440 36.54 13.49 0.96
C ILE A 440 37.51 14.00 -0.12
N ALA A 441 38.06 15.19 0.03
CA ALA A 441 39.06 15.72 -0.92
C ALA A 441 40.34 14.86 -0.97
N GLY A 442 40.73 14.25 0.14
CA GLY A 442 41.89 13.33 0.21
C GLY A 442 41.65 11.94 -0.37
N ILE A 443 40.39 11.54 -0.62
CA ILE A 443 40.06 10.25 -1.27
C ILE A 443 40.47 10.22 -2.76
N GLY A 444 40.66 11.40 -3.38
CA GLY A 444 41.07 11.56 -4.80
C GLY A 444 42.58 11.66 -5.05
N GLU A 445 43.41 11.64 -4.00
CA GLU A 445 44.88 11.66 -4.16
C GLU A 445 45.42 10.21 -4.10
N PRO A 446 46.23 9.76 -5.09
CA PRO A 446 46.79 8.42 -5.18
C PRO A 446 47.81 8.09 -4.10
#